data_3117fd9b78f68e042818db9f2ec0dca4
#
_entry.id   3117fd9b78f68e042818db9f2ec0dca4
#
_cell.length_a   1.000
_cell.length_b   1.000
_cell.length_c   1.000
_cell.angle_alpha   90.00
_cell.angle_beta   90.00
_cell.angle_gamma   90.00
#
_symmetry.space_group_name_H-M   'P 1'
#
loop_
_entity.id
_entity.type
_entity.pdbx_description
1 polymer ?
#
loop_
_entity_poly.entity_id
_entity_poly.type
_entity_poly.pdbx_seq_one_letter_code
_entity_poly.pdbx_strand_id
1 'polypeptide(L)'
;MFLRAKQMPTCQRLAIRVRALSCVRSLWDYGRKLMLFHCARCKLSVTVLILYCLSSQAIDCQRNSAPKPSEEIPATAAAMPGADQKHPLFSFDQDGLLISNRDASSSVRIHGYLQADGRFFATNLEDLQQNVLLFRRIRPMVEGNFARRLSFRLMPDFGENQVVTQEVYAEWKFDRDITLQAGKFKTPIGLEILRSDRDLNFVERSLASDLVPVRDLGAQLEGSLSRNEFTYDVGFFSGTEDGANASFAWKGTKEGVVRAAFKPLADTHSNLARALSIGAAVSVGHAHNAPPSFNSIGQNTFFAYKPGVVAWGARRRVSPQAHYYYGPLGILAEYVISGERVQSVDSRRYLTQNAWEISGSYFLTGEKNQFAGVQPWREQQPCTGIRRWGAWELAVRHSEIHLDPGSFPAFASPASSARDSRESAVGLNWCINHHVRLQLAYEHSTFSAPQGNSSPLHTENMGTARLQLGL
;
A
#
# COMPACT_ATOMS: atom_id res chain seq x y z
N MET A 1 61.67 12.16 27.39
CA MET A 1 61.42 10.76 26.99
C MET A 1 60.52 10.79 25.74
N PHE A 2 61.12 10.49 24.61
CA PHE A 2 60.50 10.64 23.27
C PHE A 2 59.49 9.54 22.97
N LEU A 3 58.39 9.89 22.36
CA LEU A 3 57.58 8.93 21.62
C LEU A 3 57.17 9.52 20.28
N ARG A 4 57.60 8.82 19.25
CA ARG A 4 57.50 9.13 17.82
C ARG A 4 56.05 9.09 17.30
N ALA A 5 55.63 10.14 16.61
CA ALA A 5 54.52 10.13 15.68
C ALA A 5 54.92 9.46 14.37
N LYS A 6 54.26 8.39 13.96
CA LYS A 6 54.41 7.74 12.65
C LYS A 6 53.72 8.57 11.58
N GLN A 7 54.53 9.09 10.65
CA GLN A 7 54.04 9.75 9.44
C GLN A 7 53.40 8.71 8.48
N MET A 8 52.19 9.00 8.02
CA MET A 8 51.62 8.35 6.85
C MET A 8 52.05 9.05 5.57
N PRO A 9 52.32 8.34 4.46
CA PRO A 9 52.87 8.92 3.25
C PRO A 9 51.86 9.80 2.54
N THR A 10 52.37 10.94 2.11
CA THR A 10 51.69 12.10 1.48
C THR A 10 50.96 11.77 0.16
N CYS A 11 51.22 10.63 -0.47
CA CYS A 11 50.66 10.25 -1.77
C CYS A 11 49.18 9.82 -1.73
N GLN A 12 48.69 9.28 -0.61
CA GLN A 12 47.28 8.85 -0.52
C GLN A 12 46.30 10.01 -0.32
N ARG A 13 46.75 11.15 0.23
CA ARG A 13 45.89 12.34 0.40
C ARG A 13 45.63 13.10 -0.91
N LEU A 14 46.52 12.99 -1.88
CA LEU A 14 46.37 13.65 -3.20
C LEU A 14 45.37 12.90 -4.10
N ALA A 15 45.33 11.57 -4.03
CA ALA A 15 44.45 10.75 -4.84
C ALA A 15 42.96 10.92 -4.47
N ILE A 16 42.65 11.12 -3.17
CA ILE A 16 41.27 11.34 -2.69
C ILE A 16 40.80 12.75 -3.08
N ARG A 17 41.63 13.77 -3.04
CA ARG A 17 41.25 15.13 -3.47
C ARG A 17 41.05 15.27 -4.97
N VAL A 18 41.84 14.57 -5.80
CA VAL A 18 41.71 14.62 -7.26
C VAL A 18 40.43 13.89 -7.73
N ARG A 19 40.02 12.78 -7.09
CA ARG A 19 38.73 12.10 -7.40
C ARG A 19 37.52 12.91 -7.01
N ALA A 20 37.56 13.63 -5.89
CA ALA A 20 36.45 14.49 -5.48
C ALA A 20 36.25 15.71 -6.39
N LEU A 21 37.35 16.29 -6.88
CA LEU A 21 37.32 17.43 -7.82
C LEU A 21 36.88 17.04 -9.23
N SER A 22 37.21 15.83 -9.71
CA SER A 22 36.75 15.35 -11.02
C SER A 22 35.24 15.06 -11.02
N CYS A 23 34.71 14.56 -9.92
CA CYS A 23 33.27 14.29 -9.80
C CYS A 23 32.43 15.59 -9.74
N VAL A 24 32.91 16.63 -9.05
CA VAL A 24 32.23 17.93 -8.98
C VAL A 24 32.33 18.68 -10.33
N ARG A 25 33.45 18.56 -11.08
CA ARG A 25 33.54 19.15 -12.41
C ARG A 25 32.61 18.51 -13.42
N SER A 26 32.45 17.20 -13.40
CA SER A 26 31.53 16.50 -14.32
C SER A 26 30.06 16.85 -14.04
N LEU A 27 29.69 17.07 -12.79
CA LEU A 27 28.33 17.52 -12.42
C LEU A 27 28.07 18.98 -12.84
N TRP A 28 29.07 19.83 -12.83
CA TRP A 28 28.94 21.24 -13.23
C TRP A 28 28.84 21.41 -14.75
N ASP A 29 29.60 20.62 -15.52
CA ASP A 29 29.53 20.62 -16.99
C ASP A 29 28.22 19.98 -17.51
N TYR A 30 27.66 18.99 -16.78
CA TYR A 30 26.35 18.40 -17.10
C TYR A 30 25.19 19.37 -16.80
N GLY A 31 25.26 20.12 -15.71
CA GLY A 31 24.29 21.15 -15.35
C GLY A 31 24.24 22.32 -16.36
N ARG A 32 25.35 22.70 -16.93
CA ARG A 32 25.41 23.74 -17.98
C ARG A 32 24.83 23.32 -19.32
N LYS A 33 24.94 22.04 -19.70
CA LYS A 33 24.29 21.51 -20.91
C LYS A 33 22.79 21.32 -20.76
N LEU A 34 22.28 21.14 -19.53
CA LEU A 34 20.83 21.02 -19.27
C LEU A 34 20.11 22.37 -19.29
N MET A 35 20.81 23.49 -19.01
CA MET A 35 20.19 24.83 -19.04
C MET A 35 19.94 25.37 -20.45
N LEU A 36 20.50 24.78 -21.49
CA LEU A 36 20.35 25.23 -22.87
C LEU A 36 19.20 24.57 -23.67
N PHE A 37 18.48 23.60 -23.07
CA PHE A 37 17.29 22.98 -23.65
C PHE A 37 16.04 23.30 -22.83
N HIS A 38 15.64 24.57 -22.81
CA HIS A 38 14.35 24.99 -22.27
C HIS A 38 13.28 24.82 -23.35
N CYS A 39 12.78 23.63 -23.53
CA CYS A 39 11.58 23.37 -24.33
C CYS A 39 10.42 23.04 -23.39
N ALA A 40 9.36 23.82 -23.45
CA ALA A 40 8.21 23.87 -22.55
C ALA A 40 7.35 22.57 -22.51
N ARG A 41 7.86 21.43 -22.94
CA ARG A 41 7.10 20.14 -23.00
C ARG A 41 7.72 18.96 -22.25
N CYS A 42 8.84 19.12 -21.54
CA CYS A 42 9.50 18.02 -20.83
C CYS A 42 9.53 18.20 -19.31
N LYS A 43 8.38 18.07 -18.63
CA LYS A 43 8.34 17.89 -17.17
C LYS A 43 8.74 16.46 -16.74
N LEU A 44 8.92 15.54 -17.68
CA LEU A 44 9.21 14.12 -17.39
C LEU A 44 10.69 13.79 -17.18
N SER A 45 11.60 14.64 -17.64
CA SER A 45 13.04 14.29 -17.73
C SER A 45 13.80 14.32 -16.40
N VAL A 46 13.37 15.12 -15.43
CA VAL A 46 14.11 15.28 -14.15
C VAL A 46 13.87 14.09 -13.22
N THR A 47 12.67 13.55 -13.19
CA THR A 47 12.30 12.43 -12.33
C THR A 47 13.00 11.12 -12.75
N VAL A 48 13.13 10.89 -14.06
CA VAL A 48 13.82 9.71 -14.61
C VAL A 48 15.32 9.74 -14.33
N LEU A 49 15.95 10.92 -14.35
CA LEU A 49 17.39 11.07 -14.11
C LEU A 49 17.75 10.82 -12.62
N ILE A 50 16.90 11.26 -11.69
CA ILE A 50 17.08 11.00 -10.25
C ILE A 50 16.96 9.50 -9.97
N LEU A 51 15.98 8.82 -10.56
CA LEU A 51 15.82 7.37 -10.45
C LEU A 51 17.00 6.59 -11.03
N TYR A 52 17.61 7.07 -12.13
CA TYR A 52 18.78 6.42 -12.73
C TYR A 52 20.05 6.56 -11.88
N CYS A 53 20.28 7.72 -11.27
CA CYS A 53 21.41 7.92 -10.36
C CYS A 53 21.29 7.11 -9.06
N LEU A 54 20.05 6.94 -8.54
CA LEU A 54 19.81 6.15 -7.34
C LEU A 54 19.92 4.64 -7.58
N SER A 55 19.54 4.17 -8.78
CA SER A 55 19.65 2.75 -9.14
C SER A 55 21.10 2.28 -9.33
N SER A 56 22.01 3.16 -9.81
CA SER A 56 23.41 2.80 -9.99
C SER A 56 24.15 2.57 -8.66
N GLN A 57 23.78 3.31 -7.60
CA GLN A 57 24.35 3.09 -6.26
C GLN A 57 23.84 1.81 -5.59
N ALA A 58 22.58 1.43 -5.84
CA ALA A 58 22.01 0.19 -5.31
C ALA A 58 22.65 -1.07 -5.94
N ILE A 59 23.02 -1.01 -7.22
CA ILE A 59 23.67 -2.14 -7.93
C ILE A 59 25.09 -2.40 -7.38
N ASP A 60 25.84 -1.36 -7.05
CA ASP A 60 27.20 -1.50 -6.48
C ASP A 60 27.18 -2.07 -5.06
N CYS A 61 26.14 -1.75 -4.28
CA CYS A 61 25.98 -2.28 -2.92
C CYS A 61 25.63 -3.79 -2.93
N GLN A 62 24.82 -4.26 -3.88
CA GLN A 62 24.51 -5.68 -4.02
C GLN A 62 25.70 -6.52 -4.51
N ARG A 63 26.62 -5.93 -5.29
CA ARG A 63 27.80 -6.64 -5.79
C ARG A 63 28.83 -6.97 -4.71
N ASN A 64 28.87 -6.15 -3.65
CA ASN A 64 29.82 -6.32 -2.53
C ASN A 64 29.26 -7.18 -1.38
N SER A 65 27.97 -7.56 -1.41
CA SER A 65 27.31 -8.34 -0.37
C SER A 65 26.98 -9.78 -0.77
N ALA A 66 27.50 -10.28 -1.89
CA ALA A 66 27.38 -11.70 -2.22
C ALA A 66 28.10 -12.53 -1.15
N PRO A 67 27.41 -13.46 -0.46
CA PRO A 67 28.07 -14.37 0.47
C PRO A 67 29.06 -15.22 -0.33
N LYS A 68 30.29 -15.36 0.19
CA LYS A 68 31.25 -16.36 -0.29
C LYS A 68 30.58 -17.72 -0.28
N PRO A 69 30.80 -18.59 -1.28
CA PRO A 69 30.31 -19.96 -1.22
C PRO A 69 30.80 -20.59 0.08
N SER A 70 29.87 -21.04 0.89
CA SER A 70 30.16 -21.81 2.09
C SER A 70 30.85 -23.10 1.68
N GLU A 71 32.04 -23.34 2.18
CA GLU A 71 32.71 -24.64 2.14
C GLU A 71 31.71 -25.71 2.62
N GLU A 72 31.60 -26.77 1.85
CA GLU A 72 30.83 -27.97 2.21
C GLU A 72 31.38 -28.53 3.50
N ILE A 73 30.59 -28.44 4.57
CA ILE A 73 30.84 -29.18 5.81
C ILE A 73 30.41 -30.61 5.56
N PRO A 74 31.26 -31.61 5.80
CA PRO A 74 30.88 -33.01 5.58
C PRO A 74 29.73 -33.41 6.50
N ALA A 75 28.79 -34.14 5.95
CA ALA A 75 27.64 -34.70 6.65
C ALA A 75 28.10 -35.56 7.84
N THR A 76 28.09 -35.00 9.02
CA THR A 76 28.26 -35.76 10.26
C THR A 76 26.90 -35.89 10.92
N ALA A 77 26.49 -37.12 11.05
CA ALA A 77 25.42 -37.70 11.87
C ALA A 77 24.42 -36.72 12.49
N ALA A 78 23.16 -36.88 12.10
CA ALA A 78 22.01 -36.27 12.74
C ALA A 78 22.04 -36.56 14.24
N ALA A 79 22.50 -35.60 15.05
CA ALA A 79 22.20 -35.55 16.46
C ALA A 79 20.70 -35.31 16.58
N MET A 80 19.98 -36.24 17.18
CA MET A 80 18.61 -36.04 17.62
C MET A 80 18.53 -34.74 18.42
N PRO A 81 17.56 -33.84 18.17
CA PRO A 81 17.40 -32.68 19.01
C PRO A 81 17.03 -33.15 20.40
N GLY A 82 17.99 -32.94 21.32
CA GLY A 82 17.81 -33.20 22.75
C GLY A 82 16.63 -32.39 23.26
N ALA A 83 15.92 -33.06 24.13
CA ALA A 83 14.84 -32.69 25.00
C ALA A 83 14.68 -31.20 25.33
N ASP A 84 13.41 -30.77 25.34
CA ASP A 84 12.85 -29.68 26.18
C ASP A 84 13.43 -28.28 25.99
N GLN A 85 13.36 -27.69 24.83
CA GLN A 85 13.14 -26.25 24.78
C GLN A 85 11.66 -25.97 25.11
N LYS A 86 11.41 -25.77 26.42
CA LYS A 86 10.11 -25.29 26.89
C LYS A 86 9.87 -23.92 26.31
N HIS A 87 9.02 -23.83 25.28
CA HIS A 87 8.56 -22.53 24.78
C HIS A 87 7.91 -21.79 25.96
N PRO A 88 8.22 -20.48 26.15
CA PRO A 88 7.60 -19.70 27.19
C PRO A 88 6.10 -19.64 26.95
N LEU A 89 5.29 -19.92 27.98
CA LEU A 89 3.82 -19.80 27.89
C LEU A 89 3.38 -18.36 27.60
N PHE A 90 4.20 -17.38 27.99
CA PHE A 90 4.00 -15.96 27.77
C PHE A 90 5.30 -15.36 27.29
N SER A 91 5.28 -14.63 26.19
CA SER A 91 6.40 -13.82 25.71
C SER A 91 5.90 -12.48 25.22
N PHE A 92 6.66 -11.43 25.46
CA PHE A 92 6.43 -10.11 24.87
C PHE A 92 7.61 -9.83 23.93
N ASP A 93 7.30 -9.69 22.67
CA ASP A 93 8.28 -9.44 21.62
C ASP A 93 7.92 -8.16 20.85
N GLN A 94 8.66 -7.86 19.79
CA GLN A 94 8.40 -6.70 18.92
C GLN A 94 7.03 -6.72 18.21
N ASP A 95 6.37 -7.87 18.16
CA ASP A 95 5.05 -8.05 17.56
C ASP A 95 3.93 -8.16 18.61
N GLY A 96 4.20 -7.81 19.88
CA GLY A 96 3.24 -7.77 20.99
C GLY A 96 3.29 -8.95 21.96
N LEU A 97 2.18 -9.18 22.66
CA LEU A 97 2.06 -10.26 23.65
C LEU A 97 1.67 -11.57 22.96
N LEU A 98 2.52 -12.57 23.06
CA LEU A 98 2.27 -13.93 22.61
C LEU A 98 1.99 -14.86 23.78
N ILE A 99 0.88 -15.56 23.72
CA ILE A 99 0.48 -16.63 24.62
C ILE A 99 0.48 -17.92 23.82
N SER A 100 1.24 -18.93 24.21
CA SER A 100 1.33 -20.19 23.50
C SER A 100 1.26 -21.38 24.43
N ASN A 101 0.80 -22.52 23.93
CA ASN A 101 0.92 -23.79 24.65
C ASN A 101 2.36 -24.31 24.55
N ARG A 102 2.68 -25.33 25.36
CA ARG A 102 4.06 -25.85 25.52
C ARG A 102 4.66 -26.41 24.21
N ASP A 103 3.86 -26.93 23.32
CA ASP A 103 4.28 -27.52 22.05
C ASP A 103 4.14 -26.54 20.86
N ALA A 104 3.78 -25.28 21.14
CA ALA A 104 3.55 -24.20 20.17
C ALA A 104 2.57 -24.58 19.03
N SER A 105 1.71 -25.55 19.24
CA SER A 105 0.67 -25.95 18.28
C SER A 105 -0.51 -24.97 18.28
N SER A 106 -0.68 -24.25 19.39
CA SER A 106 -1.72 -23.24 19.56
C SER A 106 -1.14 -21.99 20.20
N SER A 107 -1.54 -20.83 19.69
CA SER A 107 -1.08 -19.54 20.22
C SER A 107 -2.12 -18.46 19.99
N VAL A 108 -2.08 -17.45 20.86
CA VAL A 108 -2.85 -16.20 20.72
C VAL A 108 -1.86 -15.04 20.83
N ARG A 109 -1.92 -14.11 19.89
CA ARG A 109 -1.14 -12.87 19.87
C ARG A 109 -2.06 -11.68 20.06
N ILE A 110 -1.68 -10.80 20.96
CA ILE A 110 -2.36 -9.51 21.19
C ILE A 110 -1.39 -8.42 20.80
N HIS A 111 -1.77 -7.64 19.81
CA HIS A 111 -0.97 -6.53 19.30
C HIS A 111 -1.88 -5.42 18.77
N GLY A 112 -1.32 -4.44 18.08
CA GLY A 112 -2.15 -3.39 17.48
C GLY A 112 -1.36 -2.21 16.99
N TYR A 113 -2.08 -1.19 16.52
CA TYR A 113 -1.47 0.07 16.14
C TYR A 113 -2.41 1.25 16.29
N LEU A 114 -1.80 2.43 16.44
CA LEU A 114 -2.43 3.73 16.51
C LEU A 114 -1.88 4.60 15.38
N GLN A 115 -2.75 5.35 14.70
CA GLN A 115 -2.38 6.36 13.71
C GLN A 115 -3.04 7.68 14.07
N ALA A 116 -2.23 8.72 14.29
CA ALA A 116 -2.65 10.09 14.50
C ALA A 116 -2.26 10.91 13.27
N ASP A 117 -3.24 11.58 12.66
CA ASP A 117 -3.10 12.30 11.40
C ASP A 117 -3.30 13.81 11.59
N GLY A 118 -2.53 14.59 10.84
CA GLY A 118 -2.77 16.00 10.57
C GLY A 118 -3.00 16.20 9.08
N ARG A 119 -4.04 16.98 8.74
CA ARG A 119 -4.34 17.44 7.38
C ARG A 119 -4.33 18.95 7.38
N PHE A 120 -3.54 19.56 6.51
CA PHE A 120 -3.29 20.99 6.46
C PHE A 120 -3.50 21.49 5.04
N PHE A 121 -4.61 22.17 4.81
CA PHE A 121 -4.94 22.73 3.49
C PHE A 121 -4.24 24.07 3.29
N ALA A 122 -3.64 24.27 2.10
CA ALA A 122 -2.94 25.51 1.78
C ALA A 122 -3.89 26.69 1.53
N THR A 123 -5.13 26.41 1.13
CA THR A 123 -6.20 27.40 0.97
C THR A 123 -7.29 27.10 1.99
N ASN A 124 -7.39 27.91 3.03
CA ASN A 124 -8.51 27.86 3.95
C ASN A 124 -9.74 28.50 3.27
N LEU A 125 -10.51 27.71 2.57
CA LEU A 125 -11.88 28.06 2.22
C LEU A 125 -12.70 27.75 3.47
N GLU A 126 -13.09 28.77 4.21
CA GLU A 126 -13.59 28.72 5.60
C GLU A 126 -14.69 27.66 5.87
N ASP A 127 -15.38 27.21 4.83
CA ASP A 127 -16.48 26.24 4.95
C ASP A 127 -16.20 24.84 4.33
N LEU A 128 -15.14 24.63 3.56
CA LEU A 128 -14.96 23.42 2.76
C LEU A 128 -13.63 22.67 2.99
N GLN A 129 -12.58 23.35 3.46
CA GLN A 129 -11.25 22.76 3.63
C GLN A 129 -10.66 23.18 4.99
N GLN A 130 -11.04 22.48 6.04
CA GLN A 130 -10.56 22.77 7.40
C GLN A 130 -9.37 21.90 7.76
N ASN A 131 -8.37 22.50 8.44
CA ASN A 131 -7.28 21.76 9.02
C ASN A 131 -7.79 20.86 10.14
N VAL A 132 -7.34 19.60 10.13
CA VAL A 132 -7.82 18.58 11.06
C VAL A 132 -6.65 17.84 11.70
N LEU A 133 -6.75 17.63 13.02
CA LEU A 133 -5.92 16.68 13.77
C LEU A 133 -6.84 15.62 14.35
N LEU A 134 -6.57 14.34 14.08
CA LEU A 134 -7.45 13.25 14.49
C LEU A 134 -6.68 11.95 14.76
N PHE A 135 -7.25 11.09 15.59
CA PHE A 135 -6.86 9.69 15.64
C PHE A 135 -7.59 8.94 14.53
N ARG A 136 -6.87 8.71 13.44
CA ARG A 136 -7.43 8.08 12.24
C ARG A 136 -7.76 6.61 12.45
N ARG A 137 -6.87 5.90 13.17
CA ARG A 137 -7.04 4.47 13.49
C ARG A 137 -6.53 4.17 14.88
N ILE A 138 -7.31 3.43 15.64
CA ILE A 138 -6.92 2.85 16.93
C ILE A 138 -7.36 1.39 16.87
N ARG A 139 -6.46 0.49 16.47
CA ARG A 139 -6.78 -0.90 16.13
C ARG A 139 -6.01 -1.89 17.00
N PRO A 140 -6.56 -2.29 18.16
CA PRO A 140 -6.09 -3.50 18.82
C PRO A 140 -6.45 -4.72 17.98
N MET A 141 -5.60 -5.73 17.99
CA MET A 141 -5.78 -6.98 17.24
C MET A 141 -5.56 -8.17 18.15
N VAL A 142 -6.42 -9.16 18.01
CA VAL A 142 -6.26 -10.48 18.62
C VAL A 142 -6.22 -11.49 17.49
N GLU A 143 -5.12 -12.18 17.37
CA GLU A 143 -4.90 -13.24 16.38
C GLU A 143 -4.60 -14.54 17.08
N GLY A 144 -5.07 -15.65 16.56
CA GLY A 144 -4.79 -16.94 17.15
C GLY A 144 -4.65 -18.05 16.13
N ASN A 145 -3.86 -19.05 16.50
CA ASN A 145 -3.70 -20.30 15.75
C ASN A 145 -4.04 -21.46 16.67
N PHE A 146 -4.86 -22.39 16.23
CA PHE A 146 -5.21 -23.60 16.95
C PHE A 146 -4.89 -24.83 16.13
N ALA A 147 -4.21 -25.78 16.76
CA ALA A 147 -3.84 -27.06 16.15
C ALA A 147 -3.16 -26.91 14.77
N ARG A 148 -2.46 -25.81 14.54
CA ARG A 148 -1.74 -25.46 13.29
C ARG A 148 -2.62 -25.38 12.02
N ARG A 149 -3.92 -25.50 12.14
CA ARG A 149 -4.86 -25.50 10.98
C ARG A 149 -5.92 -24.45 11.04
N LEU A 150 -6.38 -24.09 12.23
CA LEU A 150 -7.40 -23.06 12.43
C LEU A 150 -6.73 -21.80 12.89
N SER A 151 -6.89 -20.70 12.16
CA SER A 151 -6.52 -19.36 12.61
C SER A 151 -7.73 -18.44 12.67
N PHE A 152 -7.64 -17.39 13.44
CA PHE A 152 -8.65 -16.35 13.51
C PHE A 152 -8.01 -14.98 13.73
N ARG A 153 -8.73 -13.94 13.33
CA ARG A 153 -8.41 -12.55 13.63
C ARG A 153 -9.65 -11.81 14.11
N LEU A 154 -9.45 -10.97 15.11
CA LEU A 154 -10.40 -9.97 15.59
C LEU A 154 -9.70 -8.61 15.59
N MET A 155 -10.21 -7.63 14.85
CA MET A 155 -9.65 -6.29 14.74
C MET A 155 -10.76 -5.23 14.78
N PRO A 156 -11.14 -4.71 15.96
CA PRO A 156 -11.93 -3.50 16.07
C PRO A 156 -11.11 -2.25 15.75
N ASP A 157 -11.78 -1.16 15.42
CA ASP A 157 -11.21 0.17 15.23
C ASP A 157 -12.00 1.19 16.05
N PHE A 158 -11.31 1.98 16.84
CA PHE A 158 -11.86 3.04 17.70
C PHE A 158 -11.47 4.43 17.18
N GLY A 159 -10.97 4.53 15.95
CA GLY A 159 -10.61 5.79 15.31
C GLY A 159 -11.83 6.64 14.97
N GLU A 160 -11.63 7.94 14.73
CA GLU A 160 -12.64 8.88 14.26
C GLU A 160 -13.91 8.93 15.12
N ASN A 161 -13.79 8.71 16.43
CA ASN A 161 -14.91 8.67 17.39
C ASN A 161 -15.99 7.63 17.06
N GLN A 162 -15.65 6.58 16.34
CA GLN A 162 -16.54 5.49 15.97
C GLN A 162 -15.97 4.15 16.44
N VAL A 163 -16.86 3.20 16.71
CA VAL A 163 -16.48 1.81 16.99
C VAL A 163 -16.89 0.96 15.81
N VAL A 164 -15.93 0.52 15.03
CA VAL A 164 -16.16 -0.31 13.83
C VAL A 164 -15.37 -1.59 13.95
N THR A 165 -16.02 -2.72 13.78
CA THR A 165 -15.28 -3.97 13.63
C THR A 165 -14.77 -4.07 12.20
N GLN A 166 -13.45 -3.97 12.06
CA GLN A 166 -12.79 -4.01 10.74
C GLN A 166 -12.70 -5.44 10.21
N GLU A 167 -12.12 -6.33 10.99
CA GLU A 167 -11.94 -7.73 10.59
C GLU A 167 -12.37 -8.67 11.71
N VAL A 168 -13.18 -9.64 11.37
CA VAL A 168 -13.52 -10.81 12.21
C VAL A 168 -13.68 -11.99 11.28
N TYR A 169 -12.70 -12.88 11.28
CA TYR A 169 -12.74 -14.05 10.42
C TYR A 169 -12.02 -15.23 11.06
N ALA A 170 -12.30 -16.40 10.54
CA ALA A 170 -11.57 -17.62 10.78
C ALA A 170 -11.05 -18.19 9.46
N GLU A 171 -9.91 -18.84 9.54
CA GLU A 171 -9.27 -19.52 8.42
C GLU A 171 -9.07 -20.98 8.77
N TRP A 172 -9.36 -21.85 7.81
CA TRP A 172 -9.06 -23.27 7.92
C TRP A 172 -8.09 -23.67 6.81
N LYS A 173 -6.91 -24.08 7.22
CA LYS A 173 -5.86 -24.53 6.32
C LYS A 173 -6.02 -26.02 6.05
N PHE A 174 -6.43 -26.39 4.82
CA PHE A 174 -6.57 -27.77 4.42
C PHE A 174 -5.20 -28.42 4.20
N ASP A 175 -4.34 -27.74 3.45
CA ASP A 175 -2.96 -28.13 3.22
C ASP A 175 -2.07 -26.87 3.03
N ARG A 176 -0.94 -27.05 2.34
CA ARG A 176 0.02 -25.97 2.10
C ARG A 176 -0.53 -24.90 1.16
N ASP A 177 -1.37 -25.30 0.22
CA ASP A 177 -1.74 -24.50 -0.96
C ASP A 177 -3.21 -24.09 -0.99
N ILE A 178 -4.02 -24.50 0.00
CA ILE A 178 -5.47 -24.21 0.06
C ILE A 178 -5.89 -23.83 1.48
N THR A 179 -6.45 -22.64 1.61
CA THR A 179 -7.04 -22.10 2.84
C THR A 179 -8.48 -21.65 2.57
N LEU A 180 -9.39 -22.00 3.44
CA LEU A 180 -10.74 -21.45 3.48
C LEU A 180 -10.77 -20.34 4.53
N GLN A 181 -11.15 -19.13 4.13
CA GLN A 181 -11.37 -18.00 5.02
C GLN A 181 -12.86 -17.64 5.04
N ALA A 182 -13.43 -17.39 6.22
CA ALA A 182 -14.82 -17.02 6.38
C ALA A 182 -15.01 -15.98 7.48
N GLY A 183 -15.84 -14.97 7.23
CA GLY A 183 -16.13 -13.86 8.15
C GLY A 183 -16.13 -12.52 7.44
N LYS A 184 -15.73 -11.48 8.14
CA LYS A 184 -15.55 -10.12 7.60
C LYS A 184 -14.07 -9.84 7.42
N PHE A 185 -13.66 -9.61 6.20
CA PHE A 185 -12.25 -9.38 5.82
C PHE A 185 -12.16 -8.57 4.51
N LYS A 186 -10.96 -8.25 4.07
CA LYS A 186 -10.73 -7.53 2.81
C LYS A 186 -11.17 -8.38 1.62
N THR A 187 -12.00 -7.79 0.75
CA THR A 187 -12.42 -8.44 -0.49
C THR A 187 -11.22 -8.57 -1.44
N PRO A 188 -11.02 -9.70 -2.13
CA PRO A 188 -9.85 -9.89 -2.99
C PRO A 188 -9.99 -9.17 -4.34
N ILE A 189 -10.32 -7.86 -4.29
CA ILE A 189 -10.39 -6.96 -5.43
C ILE A 189 -9.82 -5.60 -5.03
N GLY A 190 -9.04 -4.96 -5.93
CA GLY A 190 -8.28 -3.76 -5.59
C GLY A 190 -6.93 -4.07 -4.94
N LEU A 191 -5.84 -3.80 -5.66
CA LEU A 191 -4.50 -4.18 -5.22
C LEU A 191 -4.05 -3.40 -3.99
N GLU A 192 -4.29 -2.07 -3.97
CA GLU A 192 -3.91 -1.24 -2.83
C GLU A 192 -4.74 -1.56 -1.59
N ILE A 193 -6.02 -1.96 -1.75
CA ILE A 193 -6.88 -2.40 -0.63
C ILE A 193 -6.28 -3.61 0.09
N LEU A 194 -5.66 -4.54 -0.62
CA LEU A 194 -5.05 -5.73 -0.03
C LEU A 194 -3.82 -5.40 0.84
N ARG A 195 -3.18 -4.25 0.64
CA ARG A 195 -2.09 -3.80 1.54
C ARG A 195 -2.63 -3.46 2.92
N SER A 196 -1.82 -3.75 3.94
CA SER A 196 -2.13 -3.33 5.30
C SER A 196 -2.16 -1.80 5.41
N ASP A 197 -3.09 -1.26 6.19
CA ASP A 197 -3.14 0.19 6.48
C ASP A 197 -1.88 0.70 7.22
N ARG A 198 -1.11 -0.20 7.85
CA ARG A 198 0.20 0.10 8.46
C ARG A 198 1.28 0.36 7.42
N ASP A 199 1.15 -0.21 6.22
CA ASP A 199 2.21 -0.32 5.22
C ASP A 199 1.95 0.55 3.99
N LEU A 200 0.93 1.40 4.03
CA LEU A 200 0.64 2.36 2.97
C LEU A 200 1.77 3.40 2.85
N ASN A 201 2.09 3.77 1.63
CA ASN A 201 3.10 4.78 1.34
C ASN A 201 2.62 6.20 1.61
N PHE A 202 1.30 6.42 1.59
CA PHE A 202 0.61 7.69 1.84
C PHE A 202 -0.38 7.56 2.99
N VAL A 203 -0.80 8.70 3.54
CA VAL A 203 -1.74 8.75 4.67
C VAL A 203 -3.09 8.13 4.29
N GLU A 204 -3.59 8.43 3.08
CA GLU A 204 -4.80 7.82 2.53
C GLU A 204 -4.50 7.01 1.25
N ARG A 205 -5.43 6.12 0.91
CA ARG A 205 -5.37 5.33 -0.33
C ARG A 205 -5.65 6.19 -1.55
N SER A 206 -5.30 5.68 -2.71
CA SER A 206 -5.56 6.30 -4.01
C SER A 206 -7.04 6.34 -4.35
N LEU A 207 -7.40 7.18 -5.31
CA LEU A 207 -8.76 7.26 -5.86
C LEU A 207 -9.24 5.94 -6.49
N ALA A 208 -8.33 5.07 -6.93
CA ALA A 208 -8.70 3.75 -7.45
C ALA A 208 -9.35 2.86 -6.39
N SER A 209 -8.95 3.03 -5.13
CA SER A 209 -9.50 2.29 -3.99
C SER A 209 -10.96 2.65 -3.69
N ASP A 210 -11.46 3.79 -4.17
CA ASP A 210 -12.85 4.19 -3.99
C ASP A 210 -13.84 3.38 -4.84
N LEU A 211 -13.37 2.70 -5.90
CA LEU A 211 -14.22 1.89 -6.79
C LEU A 211 -14.25 0.39 -6.42
N VAL A 212 -13.76 0.02 -5.25
CA VAL A 212 -13.79 -1.36 -4.75
C VAL A 212 -14.21 -1.40 -3.27
N PRO A 213 -14.87 -2.48 -2.82
CA PRO A 213 -15.21 -2.61 -1.40
C PRO A 213 -13.94 -2.77 -0.56
N VAL A 214 -13.89 -2.10 0.59
CA VAL A 214 -12.73 -2.18 1.49
C VAL A 214 -12.73 -3.49 2.26
N ARG A 215 -13.89 -3.86 2.85
CA ARG A 215 -14.10 -5.14 3.53
C ARG A 215 -15.53 -5.59 3.35
N ASP A 216 -15.70 -6.89 3.21
CA ASP A 216 -17.03 -7.48 3.06
C ASP A 216 -17.19 -8.74 3.95
N LEU A 217 -18.44 -9.12 4.20
CA LEU A 217 -18.80 -10.36 4.87
C LEU A 217 -18.93 -11.46 3.81
N GLY A 218 -18.19 -12.56 3.99
CA GLY A 218 -18.20 -13.64 3.01
C GLY A 218 -17.35 -14.83 3.39
N ALA A 219 -17.11 -15.66 2.40
CA ALA A 219 -16.17 -16.77 2.46
C ALA A 219 -15.39 -16.87 1.15
N GLN A 220 -14.11 -17.22 1.26
CA GLN A 220 -13.24 -17.44 0.09
C GLN A 220 -12.33 -18.64 0.29
N LEU A 221 -11.98 -19.24 -0.83
CA LEU A 221 -10.83 -20.14 -0.95
C LEU A 221 -9.68 -19.32 -1.51
N GLU A 222 -8.58 -19.33 -0.82
CA GLU A 222 -7.32 -18.73 -1.26
C GLU A 222 -6.24 -19.79 -1.36
N GLY A 223 -5.32 -19.57 -2.27
CA GLY A 223 -4.23 -20.52 -2.42
C GLY A 223 -3.12 -20.06 -3.33
N SER A 224 -2.09 -20.91 -3.40
CA SER A 224 -0.94 -20.68 -4.25
C SER A 224 -0.49 -21.99 -4.91
N LEU A 225 -0.02 -21.88 -6.13
CA LEU A 225 0.55 -22.98 -6.90
C LEU A 225 1.99 -22.64 -7.29
N SER A 226 2.77 -23.66 -7.68
CA SER A 226 4.13 -23.48 -8.18
C SER A 226 5.01 -22.62 -7.25
N ARG A 227 5.03 -22.93 -5.95
CA ARG A 227 5.84 -22.21 -4.94
C ARG A 227 5.55 -20.70 -4.88
N ASN A 228 4.27 -20.30 -4.92
CA ASN A 228 3.80 -18.91 -4.92
C ASN A 228 4.09 -18.12 -6.22
N GLU A 229 4.31 -18.79 -7.34
CA GLU A 229 4.39 -18.17 -8.64
C GLU A 229 3.01 -17.79 -9.19
N PHE A 230 2.00 -18.58 -8.84
CA PHE A 230 0.60 -18.31 -9.12
C PHE A 230 -0.19 -18.29 -7.81
N THR A 231 -0.98 -17.25 -7.59
CA THR A 231 -1.91 -17.12 -6.44
C THR A 231 -3.33 -16.92 -6.95
N TYR A 232 -4.29 -17.46 -6.22
CA TYR A 232 -5.70 -17.34 -6.56
C TYR A 232 -6.56 -17.13 -5.31
N ASP A 233 -7.63 -16.38 -5.49
CA ASP A 233 -8.69 -16.16 -4.52
C ASP A 233 -10.03 -16.36 -5.24
N VAL A 234 -10.92 -17.17 -4.68
CA VAL A 234 -12.27 -17.40 -5.20
C VAL A 234 -13.24 -17.29 -4.03
N GLY A 235 -14.10 -16.29 -4.04
CA GLY A 235 -14.96 -16.00 -2.89
C GLY A 235 -16.38 -15.61 -3.24
N PHE A 236 -17.21 -15.69 -2.23
CA PHE A 236 -18.62 -15.30 -2.26
C PHE A 236 -18.90 -14.37 -1.08
N PHE A 237 -19.43 -13.17 -1.37
CA PHE A 237 -19.53 -12.05 -0.46
C PHE A 237 -20.96 -11.47 -0.42
N SER A 238 -21.21 -10.62 0.58
CA SER A 238 -22.51 -9.96 0.72
C SER A 238 -22.76 -8.86 -0.30
N GLY A 239 -21.71 -8.38 -1.00
CA GLY A 239 -21.82 -7.38 -2.06
C GLY A 239 -21.85 -5.94 -1.53
N THR A 240 -20.83 -5.58 -0.75
CA THR A 240 -20.65 -4.22 -0.22
C THR A 240 -20.39 -3.21 -1.35
N GLU A 241 -20.80 -1.97 -1.12
CA GLU A 241 -20.63 -0.83 -2.02
C GLU A 241 -19.14 -0.49 -2.24
N ASP A 242 -18.86 0.24 -3.32
CA ASP A 242 -17.55 0.80 -3.60
C ASP A 242 -17.11 1.74 -2.48
N GLY A 243 -15.85 1.68 -2.08
CA GLY A 243 -15.26 2.47 -1.00
C GLY A 243 -15.73 2.10 0.41
N ALA A 244 -16.74 1.23 0.55
CA ALA A 244 -17.39 0.96 1.81
C ALA A 244 -16.79 -0.22 2.59
N ASN A 245 -17.12 -0.22 3.89
CA ASN A 245 -16.80 -1.27 4.83
C ASN A 245 -18.13 -1.93 5.30
N ALA A 246 -18.32 -3.21 5.01
CA ALA A 246 -19.55 -3.93 5.31
C ALA A 246 -19.99 -3.84 6.78
N SER A 247 -21.29 -3.76 6.99
CA SER A 247 -21.90 -4.12 8.27
C SER A 247 -21.93 -5.65 8.44
N PHE A 248 -22.22 -6.15 9.65
CA PHE A 248 -22.43 -7.60 9.88
C PHE A 248 -23.79 -8.12 9.38
N ALA A 249 -24.61 -7.25 8.75
CA ALA A 249 -25.91 -7.65 8.26
C ALA A 249 -25.81 -8.11 6.81
N TRP A 250 -26.22 -9.34 6.54
CA TRP A 250 -26.42 -9.84 5.18
C TRP A 250 -27.71 -9.27 4.61
N LYS A 251 -27.61 -8.32 3.69
CA LYS A 251 -28.75 -7.55 3.15
C LYS A 251 -29.39 -8.16 1.89
N GLY A 252 -29.16 -9.44 1.61
CA GLY A 252 -29.73 -10.12 0.43
C GLY A 252 -29.00 -9.87 -0.89
N THR A 253 -28.02 -8.99 -0.91
CA THR A 253 -27.09 -8.81 -2.03
C THR A 253 -26.09 -9.97 -2.05
N LYS A 254 -25.56 -10.29 -3.22
CA LYS A 254 -24.61 -11.40 -3.38
C LYS A 254 -23.63 -11.04 -4.46
N GLU A 255 -22.34 -11.32 -4.19
CA GLU A 255 -21.26 -11.04 -5.12
C GLU A 255 -20.25 -12.17 -5.13
N GLY A 256 -19.96 -12.72 -6.32
CA GLY A 256 -18.86 -13.63 -6.55
C GLY A 256 -17.63 -12.83 -6.94
N VAL A 257 -16.48 -13.17 -6.37
CA VAL A 257 -15.19 -12.52 -6.66
C VAL A 257 -14.16 -13.59 -6.99
N VAL A 258 -13.39 -13.35 -8.06
CA VAL A 258 -12.24 -14.17 -8.45
C VAL A 258 -11.07 -13.25 -8.67
N ARG A 259 -9.92 -13.57 -8.08
CA ARG A 259 -8.65 -12.92 -8.33
C ARG A 259 -7.60 -13.96 -8.67
N ALA A 260 -6.73 -13.63 -9.61
CA ALA A 260 -5.54 -14.43 -9.93
C ALA A 260 -4.36 -13.49 -10.15
N ALA A 261 -3.19 -13.88 -9.65
CA ALA A 261 -1.95 -13.18 -9.91
C ALA A 261 -0.81 -14.19 -10.13
N PHE A 262 0.12 -13.83 -10.99
CA PHE A 262 1.25 -14.68 -11.33
C PHE A 262 2.52 -13.85 -11.54
N LYS A 263 3.66 -14.53 -11.41
CA LYS A 263 5.00 -13.98 -11.66
C LYS A 263 5.50 -14.49 -13.01
N PRO A 264 5.28 -13.73 -14.10
CA PRO A 264 5.53 -14.27 -15.47
C PRO A 264 6.99 -14.59 -15.75
N LEU A 265 7.90 -14.06 -14.96
CA LEU A 265 9.34 -14.16 -15.15
C LEU A 265 10.03 -14.91 -13.99
N ALA A 266 9.30 -15.74 -13.24
CA ALA A 266 9.81 -16.47 -12.08
C ALA A 266 10.97 -17.41 -12.42
N ASP A 267 10.92 -18.05 -13.58
CA ASP A 267 11.92 -19.03 -14.04
C ASP A 267 13.16 -18.39 -14.69
N THR A 268 13.20 -17.06 -14.81
CA THR A 268 14.36 -16.39 -15.42
C THR A 268 15.56 -16.35 -14.46
N HIS A 269 16.77 -16.35 -15.01
CA HIS A 269 17.99 -16.18 -14.20
C HIS A 269 18.15 -14.75 -13.64
N SER A 270 17.38 -13.79 -14.11
CA SER A 270 17.44 -12.40 -13.68
C SER A 270 16.58 -12.14 -12.43
N ASN A 271 17.19 -11.87 -11.30
CA ASN A 271 16.48 -11.48 -10.08
C ASN A 271 15.63 -10.20 -10.26
N LEU A 272 16.04 -9.30 -11.15
CA LEU A 272 15.26 -8.12 -11.53
C LEU A 272 13.92 -8.54 -12.18
N ALA A 273 13.96 -9.47 -13.13
CA ALA A 273 12.78 -9.89 -13.85
C ALA A 273 11.77 -10.63 -12.94
N ARG A 274 12.27 -11.44 -12.00
CA ARG A 274 11.45 -12.22 -11.05
C ARG A 274 10.61 -11.35 -10.10
N ALA A 275 10.94 -10.07 -9.97
CA ALA A 275 10.26 -9.15 -9.07
C ALA A 275 8.88 -8.69 -9.57
N LEU A 276 8.58 -8.89 -10.86
CA LEU A 276 7.31 -8.51 -11.47
C LEU A 276 6.21 -9.53 -11.11
N SER A 277 5.09 -9.01 -10.63
CA SER A 277 3.84 -9.75 -10.47
C SER A 277 2.73 -9.02 -11.22
N ILE A 278 1.94 -9.74 -12.00
CA ILE A 278 0.76 -9.24 -12.70
C ILE A 278 -0.45 -10.08 -12.37
N GLY A 279 -1.62 -9.47 -12.35
CA GLY A 279 -2.85 -10.15 -12.00
C GLY A 279 -4.08 -9.40 -12.43
N ALA A 280 -5.22 -9.98 -12.15
CA ALA A 280 -6.51 -9.34 -12.29
C ALA A 280 -7.51 -9.90 -11.28
N ALA A 281 -8.47 -9.06 -10.92
CA ALA A 281 -9.63 -9.46 -10.16
C ALA A 281 -10.92 -9.11 -10.91
N VAL A 282 -11.93 -9.93 -10.74
CA VAL A 282 -13.28 -9.72 -11.33
C VAL A 282 -14.32 -10.00 -10.27
N SER A 283 -15.34 -9.16 -10.18
CA SER A 283 -16.51 -9.43 -9.38
C SER A 283 -17.80 -9.31 -10.19
N VAL A 284 -18.78 -10.13 -9.82
CA VAL A 284 -20.13 -10.10 -10.41
C VAL A 284 -21.15 -10.29 -9.31
N GLY A 285 -22.09 -9.37 -9.22
CA GLY A 285 -23.11 -9.40 -8.18
C GLY A 285 -24.33 -8.58 -8.49
N HIS A 286 -25.15 -8.38 -7.46
CA HIS A 286 -26.34 -7.55 -7.50
C HIS A 286 -26.29 -6.52 -6.37
N ALA A 287 -26.53 -5.25 -6.71
CA ALA A 287 -26.68 -4.17 -5.74
C ALA A 287 -28.17 -3.96 -5.38
N HIS A 288 -28.40 -3.65 -4.11
CA HIS A 288 -29.73 -3.23 -3.61
C HIS A 288 -29.52 -2.33 -2.38
N ASN A 289 -28.95 -1.15 -2.61
CA ASN A 289 -28.50 -0.26 -1.54
C ASN A 289 -28.41 1.19 -2.04
N ALA A 290 -28.09 2.13 -1.17
CA ALA A 290 -27.71 3.47 -1.59
C ALA A 290 -26.39 3.38 -2.38
N PRO A 291 -26.27 4.06 -3.54
CA PRO A 291 -25.00 4.10 -4.25
C PRO A 291 -23.97 4.90 -3.45
N PRO A 292 -22.64 4.65 -3.64
CA PRO A 292 -21.60 5.30 -2.86
C PRO A 292 -21.46 6.78 -3.23
N SER A 293 -20.96 7.59 -2.29
CA SER A 293 -20.33 8.88 -2.57
C SER A 293 -18.82 8.68 -2.69
N PHE A 294 -18.15 9.57 -3.42
CA PHE A 294 -16.69 9.52 -3.60
C PHE A 294 -16.04 10.74 -2.99
N ASN A 295 -14.95 10.50 -2.29
CA ASN A 295 -14.20 11.52 -1.57
C ASN A 295 -12.83 11.75 -2.22
N SER A 296 -12.36 12.98 -2.15
CA SER A 296 -10.97 13.31 -2.46
C SER A 296 -10.03 12.67 -1.44
N ILE A 297 -8.73 12.70 -1.71
CA ILE A 297 -7.72 12.27 -0.74
C ILE A 297 -7.79 13.12 0.55
N GLY A 298 -8.21 14.39 0.45
CA GLY A 298 -8.50 15.25 1.60
C GLY A 298 -9.72 14.83 2.42
N GLN A 299 -10.43 13.78 2.00
CA GLN A 299 -11.68 13.26 2.59
C GLN A 299 -12.86 14.24 2.45
N ASN A 300 -12.81 15.11 1.45
CA ASN A 300 -13.93 15.95 1.06
C ASN A 300 -14.74 15.27 -0.04
N THR A 301 -16.06 15.23 0.10
CA THR A 301 -16.92 14.59 -0.91
C THR A 301 -16.92 15.43 -2.19
N PHE A 302 -16.40 14.86 -3.29
CA PHE A 302 -16.41 15.52 -4.60
C PHE A 302 -17.55 15.04 -5.50
N PHE A 303 -18.15 13.88 -5.19
CA PHE A 303 -19.30 13.36 -5.90
C PHE A 303 -20.28 12.68 -4.95
N ALA A 304 -21.57 13.02 -5.11
CA ALA A 304 -22.66 12.35 -4.41
C ALA A 304 -23.88 12.20 -5.30
N TYR A 305 -24.55 11.07 -5.19
CA TYR A 305 -25.85 10.86 -5.83
C TYR A 305 -26.93 11.70 -5.14
N LYS A 306 -27.96 12.08 -5.89
CA LYS A 306 -29.13 12.78 -5.35
C LYS A 306 -29.87 11.90 -4.35
N PRO A 307 -30.55 12.49 -3.35
CA PRO A 307 -31.44 11.76 -2.47
C PRO A 307 -32.50 10.94 -3.26
N GLY A 308 -32.74 9.72 -2.84
CA GLY A 308 -33.70 8.80 -3.49
C GLY A 308 -33.13 8.00 -4.66
N VAL A 309 -31.89 8.23 -5.07
CA VAL A 309 -31.20 7.33 -6.02
C VAL A 309 -30.78 6.07 -5.30
N VAL A 310 -31.06 4.92 -5.89
CA VAL A 310 -30.70 3.60 -5.37
C VAL A 310 -29.92 2.80 -6.41
N ALA A 311 -28.97 2.03 -5.97
CA ALA A 311 -28.34 0.99 -6.76
C ALA A 311 -29.29 -0.23 -6.77
N TRP A 312 -29.68 -0.71 -7.94
CA TRP A 312 -30.65 -1.80 -8.08
C TRP A 312 -30.33 -2.67 -9.29
N GLY A 313 -29.82 -3.85 -9.05
CA GLY A 313 -29.55 -4.83 -10.11
C GLY A 313 -28.10 -5.17 -10.28
N ALA A 314 -27.68 -5.50 -11.49
CA ALA A 314 -26.34 -6.00 -11.77
C ALA A 314 -25.24 -5.00 -11.38
N ARG A 315 -24.22 -5.51 -10.67
CA ARG A 315 -22.94 -4.86 -10.42
C ARG A 315 -21.81 -5.73 -10.96
N ARG A 316 -20.82 -5.11 -11.56
CA ARG A 316 -19.64 -5.80 -12.10
C ARG A 316 -18.41 -4.94 -11.87
N ARG A 317 -17.31 -5.57 -11.43
CA ARG A 317 -16.02 -4.90 -11.31
C ARG A 317 -14.93 -5.70 -11.98
N VAL A 318 -13.93 -4.99 -12.51
CA VAL A 318 -12.72 -5.59 -13.10
C VAL A 318 -11.54 -4.75 -12.63
N SER A 319 -10.48 -5.39 -12.14
CA SER A 319 -9.26 -4.72 -11.67
C SER A 319 -8.02 -5.45 -12.18
N PRO A 320 -7.47 -5.10 -13.35
CA PRO A 320 -6.11 -5.48 -13.74
C PRO A 320 -5.09 -4.81 -12.81
N GLN A 321 -4.06 -5.56 -12.42
CA GLN A 321 -3.15 -5.23 -11.34
C GLN A 321 -1.71 -5.60 -11.71
N ALA A 322 -0.75 -4.78 -11.28
CA ALA A 322 0.66 -5.11 -11.39
C ALA A 322 1.44 -4.52 -10.21
N HIS A 323 2.45 -5.24 -9.74
CA HIS A 323 3.41 -4.69 -8.80
C HIS A 323 4.82 -5.23 -9.09
N TYR A 324 5.80 -4.42 -8.72
CA TYR A 324 7.20 -4.74 -8.88
C TYR A 324 7.97 -4.31 -7.64
N TYR A 325 8.64 -5.26 -6.97
CA TYR A 325 9.43 -5.01 -5.76
C TYR A 325 10.81 -5.64 -5.90
N TYR A 326 11.83 -4.79 -6.06
CA TYR A 326 13.21 -5.23 -6.19
C TYR A 326 14.17 -4.34 -5.40
N GLY A 327 14.90 -4.93 -4.47
CA GLY A 327 15.79 -4.17 -3.60
C GLY A 327 15.01 -3.04 -2.89
N PRO A 328 15.49 -1.80 -2.89
CA PRO A 328 14.80 -0.66 -2.27
C PRO A 328 13.62 -0.12 -3.09
N LEU A 329 13.44 -0.53 -4.35
CA LEU A 329 12.40 -0.03 -5.25
C LEU A 329 11.10 -0.83 -5.10
N GLY A 330 9.99 -0.12 -5.00
CA GLY A 330 8.62 -0.64 -5.10
C GLY A 330 7.81 0.16 -6.12
N ILE A 331 7.06 -0.52 -6.97
CA ILE A 331 6.11 0.07 -7.90
C ILE A 331 4.81 -0.72 -7.80
N LEU A 332 3.68 -0.02 -7.78
CA LEU A 332 2.35 -0.60 -7.78
C LEU A 332 1.51 0.16 -8.81
N ALA A 333 0.72 -0.57 -9.59
CA ALA A 333 -0.23 0.00 -10.53
C ALA A 333 -1.49 -0.85 -10.56
N GLU A 334 -2.65 -0.19 -10.60
CA GLU A 334 -3.92 -0.84 -10.84
C GLU A 334 -4.86 0.06 -11.65
N TYR A 335 -5.78 -0.58 -12.35
CA TYR A 335 -6.89 0.06 -13.04
C TYR A 335 -8.17 -0.63 -12.61
N VAL A 336 -9.17 0.13 -12.19
CA VAL A 336 -10.45 -0.39 -11.71
C VAL A 336 -11.57 0.11 -12.61
N ILE A 337 -12.43 -0.80 -13.04
CA ILE A 337 -13.71 -0.50 -13.67
C ILE A 337 -14.79 -1.01 -12.73
N SER A 338 -15.69 -0.14 -12.29
CA SER A 338 -16.88 -0.50 -11.53
C SER A 338 -18.14 -0.05 -12.25
N GLY A 339 -19.01 -0.98 -12.57
CA GLY A 339 -20.27 -0.72 -13.22
C GLY A 339 -21.45 -1.22 -12.40
N GLU A 340 -22.46 -0.38 -12.21
CA GLU A 340 -23.66 -0.75 -11.51
C GLU A 340 -24.91 -0.11 -12.12
N ARG A 341 -26.06 -0.75 -11.90
CA ARG A 341 -27.35 -0.21 -12.30
C ARG A 341 -27.87 0.68 -11.20
N VAL A 342 -28.16 1.95 -11.54
CA VAL A 342 -28.77 2.93 -10.65
C VAL A 342 -30.17 3.29 -11.13
N GLN A 343 -31.03 3.65 -10.18
CA GLN A 343 -32.40 4.01 -10.41
C GLN A 343 -32.80 5.23 -9.57
N SER A 344 -33.48 6.18 -10.18
CA SER A 344 -34.25 7.24 -9.51
C SER A 344 -35.73 7.05 -9.83
N VAL A 345 -36.59 7.98 -9.38
CA VAL A 345 -38.04 7.94 -9.68
C VAL A 345 -38.30 7.92 -11.19
N ASP A 346 -37.55 8.74 -11.96
CA ASP A 346 -37.83 8.99 -13.38
C ASP A 346 -36.84 8.31 -14.32
N SER A 347 -35.77 7.73 -13.81
CA SER A 347 -34.65 7.27 -14.65
C SER A 347 -34.01 6.00 -14.11
N ARG A 348 -33.61 5.12 -15.04
CA ARG A 348 -32.85 3.92 -14.74
C ARG A 348 -31.71 3.76 -15.75
N ARG A 349 -30.48 3.57 -15.25
CA ARG A 349 -29.30 3.45 -16.12
C ARG A 349 -28.28 2.52 -15.51
N TYR A 350 -27.48 1.90 -16.37
CA TYR A 350 -26.23 1.24 -15.98
C TYR A 350 -25.11 2.28 -16.14
N LEU A 351 -24.42 2.60 -15.05
CA LEU A 351 -23.33 3.56 -15.00
C LEU A 351 -22.01 2.81 -14.82
N THR A 352 -20.98 3.28 -15.48
CA THR A 352 -19.65 2.68 -15.44
C THR A 352 -18.62 3.73 -15.02
N GLN A 353 -18.06 3.56 -13.86
CA GLN A 353 -16.98 4.37 -13.30
C GLN A 353 -15.63 3.69 -13.59
N ASN A 354 -14.58 4.45 -13.75
CA ASN A 354 -13.23 3.89 -13.84
C ASN A 354 -12.23 4.76 -13.08
N ALA A 355 -11.21 4.11 -12.54
CA ALA A 355 -10.13 4.77 -11.84
C ALA A 355 -8.82 4.00 -12.04
N TRP A 356 -7.71 4.70 -11.91
CA TRP A 356 -6.40 4.07 -11.96
C TRP A 356 -5.41 4.76 -11.04
N GLU A 357 -4.40 4.03 -10.65
CA GLU A 357 -3.25 4.56 -9.95
C GLU A 357 -1.94 3.97 -10.46
N ILE A 358 -0.90 4.75 -10.30
CA ILE A 358 0.48 4.31 -10.31
C ILE A 358 1.20 4.94 -9.12
N SER A 359 1.84 4.12 -8.32
CA SER A 359 2.65 4.58 -7.19
C SER A 359 4.04 3.95 -7.25
N GLY A 360 5.04 4.71 -6.82
CA GLY A 360 6.41 4.27 -6.71
C GLY A 360 6.98 4.66 -5.35
N SER A 361 7.84 3.82 -4.79
CA SER A 361 8.58 4.15 -3.58
C SER A 361 9.99 3.62 -3.62
N TYR A 362 10.89 4.30 -2.91
CA TYR A 362 12.29 3.96 -2.86
C TYR A 362 12.88 4.20 -1.48
N PHE A 363 13.48 3.16 -0.87
CA PHE A 363 14.18 3.30 0.40
C PHE A 363 15.56 3.91 0.17
N LEU A 364 15.72 5.18 0.57
CA LEU A 364 16.97 5.95 0.43
C LEU A 364 18.12 5.32 1.24
N THR A 365 17.79 4.60 2.29
CA THR A 365 18.70 3.93 3.20
C THR A 365 19.01 2.49 2.79
N GLY A 366 18.37 1.99 1.71
CA GLY A 366 18.70 0.73 1.05
C GLY A 366 17.97 -0.50 1.54
N GLU A 367 16.96 -0.34 2.43
CA GLU A 367 16.11 -1.45 2.90
C GLU A 367 15.35 -2.09 1.75
N LYS A 368 15.03 -3.36 1.92
CA LYS A 368 14.28 -4.12 0.93
C LYS A 368 12.80 -3.73 0.98
N ASN A 369 12.31 -3.21 -0.13
CA ASN A 369 10.90 -2.90 -0.32
C ASN A 369 10.09 -4.17 -0.63
N GLN A 370 8.86 -4.26 -0.10
CA GLN A 370 7.97 -5.41 -0.29
C GLN A 370 6.50 -4.96 -0.34
N PHE A 371 5.66 -5.74 -1.00
CA PHE A 371 4.21 -5.49 -1.04
C PHE A 371 3.59 -5.49 0.37
N ALA A 372 4.04 -6.38 1.23
CA ALA A 372 3.60 -6.49 2.63
C ALA A 372 4.23 -5.43 3.57
N GLY A 373 4.87 -4.40 3.01
CA GLY A 373 5.55 -3.36 3.78
C GLY A 373 7.02 -3.67 4.05
N VAL A 374 7.69 -2.71 4.67
CA VAL A 374 9.09 -2.87 5.11
C VAL A 374 9.14 -3.80 6.31
N GLN A 375 9.92 -4.85 6.20
CA GLN A 375 10.36 -5.54 7.39
C GLN A 375 11.39 -4.66 8.11
N PRO A 376 11.08 -4.20 9.33
CA PRO A 376 12.00 -3.35 10.06
C PRO A 376 13.29 -4.11 10.31
N TRP A 377 14.35 -3.39 10.23
CA TRP A 377 15.72 -3.77 10.48
C TRP A 377 15.90 -4.84 11.56
N ARG A 378 16.35 -6.00 11.15
CA ARG A 378 17.30 -6.74 11.96
C ARG A 378 18.67 -6.11 11.72
N GLU A 379 19.47 -5.91 12.75
CA GLU A 379 20.76 -5.22 12.81
C GLU A 379 21.84 -5.58 11.75
N GLN A 380 21.45 -6.07 10.58
CA GLN A 380 22.36 -6.51 9.54
C GLN A 380 22.66 -5.37 8.56
N GLN A 381 23.75 -4.74 8.84
CA GLN A 381 24.60 -3.88 7.99
C GLN A 381 23.93 -3.04 6.88
N PRO A 382 23.77 -1.73 7.13
CA PRO A 382 23.45 -0.79 6.06
C PRO A 382 24.68 -0.44 5.25
N CYS A 383 24.50 -0.39 3.95
CA CYS A 383 25.55 0.06 3.03
C CYS A 383 25.92 1.55 3.15
N THR A 384 25.13 2.36 3.85
CA THR A 384 25.21 3.83 3.81
C THR A 384 25.68 4.51 5.09
N GLY A 385 25.95 3.80 6.16
CA GLY A 385 26.41 4.42 7.42
C GLY A 385 25.36 5.26 8.18
N ILE A 386 24.14 5.43 7.65
CA ILE A 386 23.02 6.17 8.28
C ILE A 386 22.26 5.28 9.30
N ARG A 387 22.93 4.31 9.83
CA ARG A 387 22.43 3.21 10.67
C ARG A 387 21.65 3.61 11.93
N ARG A 388 21.83 4.85 12.41
CA ARG A 388 21.26 5.30 13.69
C ARG A 388 19.90 5.98 13.58
N TRP A 389 19.39 6.21 12.35
CA TRP A 389 18.25 7.11 12.11
C TRP A 389 17.03 6.44 11.50
N GLY A 390 16.98 5.09 11.48
CA GLY A 390 15.87 4.33 10.88
C GLY A 390 15.91 4.34 9.35
N ALA A 391 14.84 3.83 8.74
CA ALA A 391 14.68 3.70 7.29
C ALA A 391 13.94 4.91 6.71
N TRP A 392 14.46 5.49 5.63
CA TRP A 392 13.87 6.61 4.92
C TRP A 392 13.35 6.17 3.56
N GLU A 393 12.07 6.39 3.30
CA GLU A 393 11.39 6.06 2.06
C GLU A 393 10.86 7.32 1.39
N LEU A 394 11.19 7.53 0.12
CA LEU A 394 10.56 8.50 -0.75
C LEU A 394 9.46 7.81 -1.54
N ALA A 395 8.27 8.41 -1.61
CA ALA A 395 7.13 7.88 -2.34
C ALA A 395 6.54 8.92 -3.29
N VAL A 396 6.04 8.47 -4.43
CA VAL A 396 5.30 9.27 -5.40
C VAL A 396 4.06 8.51 -5.85
N ARG A 397 2.95 9.20 -6.10
CA ARG A 397 1.72 8.62 -6.60
C ARG A 397 1.04 9.57 -7.57
N HIS A 398 0.40 8.98 -8.58
CA HIS A 398 -0.61 9.65 -9.39
C HIS A 398 -1.83 8.74 -9.51
N SER A 399 -3.02 9.29 -9.32
CA SER A 399 -4.28 8.57 -9.45
C SER A 399 -5.37 9.44 -10.06
N GLU A 400 -6.27 8.81 -10.79
CA GLU A 400 -7.43 9.48 -11.40
C GLU A 400 -8.68 8.61 -11.25
N ILE A 401 -9.82 9.27 -11.08
CA ILE A 401 -11.15 8.65 -11.12
C ILE A 401 -12.02 9.41 -12.11
N HIS A 402 -12.74 8.67 -12.94
CA HIS A 402 -13.64 9.18 -13.95
C HIS A 402 -15.03 8.58 -13.77
N LEU A 403 -16.02 9.44 -13.55
CA LEU A 403 -17.40 9.02 -13.35
C LEU A 403 -18.17 9.09 -14.67
N ASP A 404 -19.13 8.17 -14.83
CA ASP A 404 -19.96 8.06 -16.03
C ASP A 404 -20.69 9.40 -16.27
N PRO A 405 -20.53 10.02 -17.46
CA PRO A 405 -21.25 11.25 -17.81
C PRO A 405 -22.77 11.10 -17.68
N GLY A 406 -23.28 9.89 -17.84
CA GLY A 406 -24.68 9.56 -17.65
C GLY A 406 -25.21 9.68 -16.22
N SER A 407 -24.33 9.92 -15.25
CA SER A 407 -24.71 10.28 -13.89
C SER A 407 -25.41 11.65 -13.84
N PHE A 408 -25.12 12.53 -14.79
CA PHE A 408 -25.57 13.92 -14.80
C PHE A 408 -26.62 14.19 -15.88
N PRO A 409 -27.60 15.05 -15.66
CA PRO A 409 -28.03 15.59 -14.34
C PRO A 409 -29.02 14.68 -13.61
N ALA A 410 -29.36 13.50 -14.15
CA ALA A 410 -30.45 12.67 -13.67
C ALA A 410 -30.21 12.12 -12.25
N PHE A 411 -28.98 11.64 -11.98
CA PHE A 411 -28.64 10.95 -10.75
C PHE A 411 -27.74 11.77 -9.83
N ALA A 412 -26.98 12.72 -10.34
CA ALA A 412 -26.12 13.61 -9.57
C ALA A 412 -26.31 15.06 -10.01
N SER A 413 -26.05 16.01 -9.09
CA SER A 413 -26.15 17.43 -9.37
C SER A 413 -24.88 17.97 -9.98
N PRO A 414 -24.91 18.55 -11.20
CA PRO A 414 -23.71 19.17 -11.79
C PRO A 414 -23.24 20.43 -11.06
N ALA A 415 -24.07 21.01 -10.18
CA ALA A 415 -23.74 22.20 -9.39
C ALA A 415 -22.94 21.87 -8.11
N SER A 416 -22.96 20.61 -7.65
CA SER A 416 -22.33 20.21 -6.38
C SER A 416 -21.43 18.96 -6.51
N SER A 417 -21.31 18.39 -7.70
CA SER A 417 -20.52 17.18 -7.93
C SER A 417 -19.60 17.35 -9.13
N ALA A 418 -18.36 16.94 -9.02
CA ALA A 418 -17.42 16.83 -10.11
C ALA A 418 -17.56 15.49 -10.83
N ARG A 419 -17.19 15.46 -12.12
CA ARG A 419 -17.15 14.24 -12.92
C ARG A 419 -15.84 13.50 -12.75
N ASP A 420 -14.74 14.20 -12.70
CA ASP A 420 -13.40 13.61 -12.60
C ASP A 420 -12.66 14.22 -11.41
N SER A 421 -11.85 13.40 -10.76
CA SER A 421 -10.85 13.85 -9.80
C SER A 421 -9.49 13.28 -10.17
N ARG A 422 -8.44 14.08 -10.07
CA ARG A 422 -7.04 13.71 -10.30
C ARG A 422 -6.20 14.11 -9.13
N GLU A 423 -5.32 13.23 -8.71
CA GLU A 423 -4.42 13.43 -7.59
C GLU A 423 -2.98 13.16 -7.99
N SER A 424 -2.07 13.99 -7.51
CA SER A 424 -0.63 13.75 -7.54
C SER A 424 -0.06 13.99 -6.15
N ALA A 425 0.75 13.04 -5.66
CA ALA A 425 1.31 13.10 -4.33
C ALA A 425 2.81 12.80 -4.32
N VAL A 426 3.51 13.44 -3.38
CA VAL A 426 4.89 13.10 -3.01
C VAL A 426 4.95 12.96 -1.49
N GLY A 427 5.60 11.89 -1.01
CA GLY A 427 5.67 11.56 0.40
C GLY A 427 7.08 11.20 0.84
N LEU A 428 7.39 11.50 2.09
CA LEU A 428 8.60 11.09 2.79
C LEU A 428 8.20 10.34 4.05
N ASN A 429 8.58 9.07 4.12
CA ASN A 429 8.30 8.19 5.24
C ASN A 429 9.58 7.92 6.02
N TRP A 430 9.51 8.03 7.33
CA TRP A 430 10.60 7.72 8.24
C TRP A 430 10.18 6.61 9.21
N CYS A 431 10.63 5.39 8.94
CA CYS A 431 10.49 4.26 9.85
C CYS A 431 11.60 4.32 10.88
N ILE A 432 11.35 4.95 12.01
CA ILE A 432 12.33 5.18 13.09
C ILE A 432 12.79 3.83 13.66
N ASN A 433 11.83 2.94 13.89
CA ASN A 433 12.04 1.57 14.32
C ASN A 433 10.81 0.72 13.95
N HIS A 434 10.71 -0.50 14.49
CA HIS A 434 9.57 -1.39 14.24
C HIS A 434 8.23 -0.83 14.73
N HIS A 435 8.26 -0.02 15.78
CA HIS A 435 7.06 0.49 16.45
C HIS A 435 6.65 1.90 16.02
N VAL A 436 7.58 2.71 15.49
CA VAL A 436 7.35 4.13 15.24
C VAL A 436 7.64 4.48 13.79
N ARG A 437 6.64 5.01 13.10
CA ARG A 437 6.74 5.55 11.74
C ARG A 437 6.17 6.96 11.68
N LEU A 438 6.88 7.87 11.03
CA LEU A 438 6.41 9.19 10.65
C LEU A 438 6.22 9.22 9.13
N GLN A 439 5.12 9.80 8.68
CA GLN A 439 4.83 10.01 7.27
C GLN A 439 4.51 11.49 7.06
N LEU A 440 5.11 12.08 6.05
CA LEU A 440 4.82 13.43 5.58
C LEU A 440 4.52 13.33 4.09
N ALA A 441 3.44 13.96 3.63
CA ALA A 441 3.16 14.04 2.21
C ALA A 441 2.59 15.41 1.83
N TYR A 442 2.80 15.75 0.57
CA TYR A 442 2.09 16.82 -0.12
C TYR A 442 1.24 16.21 -1.22
N GLU A 443 -0.03 16.58 -1.26
CA GLU A 443 -1.04 16.05 -2.14
C GLU A 443 -1.75 17.19 -2.85
N HIS A 444 -1.89 17.04 -4.18
CA HIS A 444 -2.54 18.01 -5.06
C HIS A 444 -3.67 17.32 -5.80
N SER A 445 -4.91 17.77 -5.54
CA SER A 445 -6.11 17.22 -6.19
C SER A 445 -6.82 18.29 -7.01
N THR A 446 -7.24 17.92 -8.22
CA THR A 446 -8.01 18.76 -9.12
C THR A 446 -9.30 18.08 -9.53
N PHE A 447 -10.33 18.86 -9.77
CA PHE A 447 -11.68 18.38 -10.10
C PHE A 447 -12.15 18.96 -11.41
N SER A 448 -12.81 18.14 -12.24
CA SER A 448 -13.40 18.56 -13.51
C SER A 448 -14.92 18.53 -13.46
N ALA A 449 -15.55 19.59 -13.95
CA ALA A 449 -17.00 19.67 -14.01
C ALA A 449 -17.60 18.72 -15.07
N PRO A 450 -18.86 18.31 -14.89
CA PRO A 450 -19.64 17.72 -15.99
C PRO A 450 -19.82 18.74 -17.11
N GLN A 451 -19.62 18.35 -18.38
CA GLN A 451 -19.97 19.12 -19.58
C GLN A 451 -19.29 20.49 -19.74
N GLY A 452 -18.01 20.63 -19.39
CA GLY A 452 -17.22 21.83 -19.76
C GLY A 452 -17.53 23.12 -19.00
N ASN A 453 -18.38 23.09 -17.99
CA ASN A 453 -18.60 24.19 -17.06
C ASN A 453 -17.41 24.31 -16.10
N SER A 454 -17.29 25.44 -15.40
CA SER A 454 -16.33 25.54 -14.30
C SER A 454 -16.64 24.52 -13.23
N SER A 455 -15.60 23.87 -12.68
CA SER A 455 -15.81 22.90 -11.57
C SER A 455 -16.46 23.62 -10.39
N PRO A 456 -17.49 23.02 -9.76
CA PRO A 456 -18.07 23.56 -8.53
C PRO A 456 -17.10 23.41 -7.35
N LEU A 457 -16.02 22.64 -7.52
CA LEU A 457 -15.07 22.33 -6.48
C LEU A 457 -13.73 23.01 -6.74
N HIS A 458 -13.13 23.48 -5.67
CA HIS A 458 -11.81 24.08 -5.70
C HIS A 458 -10.72 23.01 -5.66
N THR A 459 -9.59 23.32 -6.30
CA THR A 459 -8.37 22.51 -6.20
C THR A 459 -7.94 22.37 -4.74
N GLU A 460 -7.61 21.16 -4.33
CA GLU A 460 -7.06 20.89 -3.01
C GLU A 460 -5.54 20.80 -3.07
N ASN A 461 -4.88 21.59 -2.22
CA ASN A 461 -3.45 21.53 -1.96
C ASN A 461 -3.28 21.24 -0.47
N MET A 462 -2.84 20.04 -0.15
CA MET A 462 -2.85 19.55 1.23
C MET A 462 -1.48 19.00 1.64
N GLY A 463 -0.99 19.43 2.78
CA GLY A 463 0.07 18.76 3.52
C GLY A 463 -0.53 17.75 4.48
N THR A 464 -0.02 16.51 4.49
CA THR A 464 -0.42 15.50 5.47
C THR A 464 0.75 15.07 6.32
N ALA A 465 0.46 14.79 7.59
CA ALA A 465 1.42 14.23 8.54
C ALA A 465 0.76 13.09 9.32
N ARG A 466 1.43 11.96 9.47
CA ARG A 466 0.98 10.84 10.29
C ARG A 466 2.07 10.39 11.24
N LEU A 467 1.70 10.24 12.51
CA LEU A 467 2.46 9.45 13.50
C LEU A 467 1.78 8.10 13.65
N GLN A 468 2.52 7.02 13.38
CA GLN A 468 2.08 5.66 13.61
C GLN A 468 2.88 5.04 14.75
N LEU A 469 2.17 4.45 15.70
CA LEU A 469 2.72 3.65 16.78
C LEU A 469 2.17 2.23 16.65
N GLY A 470 3.04 1.22 16.66
CA GLY A 470 2.69 -0.20 16.60
C GLY A 470 3.22 -0.98 17.81
N LEU A 471 2.51 -2.02 18.20
CA LEU A 471 2.89 -2.98 19.24
C LEU A 471 2.93 -4.37 18.63
#